data_257cdd76f1c8efaa0cc762981585ea05
#
_entry.id   257cdd76f1c8efaa0cc762981585ea05
#
_cell.length_a   1.000
_cell.length_b   1.000
_cell.length_c   1.000
_cell.angle_alpha   90.00
_cell.angle_beta   90.00
_cell.angle_gamma   90.00
#
_symmetry.space_group_name_H-M   'P 1'
#
loop_
_entity.id
_entity.type
_entity.pdbx_description
1 polymer ?
#
loop_
_entity_poly.entity_id
_entity_poly.type
_entity_poly.pdbx_seq_one_letter_code
_entity_poly.pdbx_strand_id
1 'polypeptide(L)'
;NIVISYSGGGDSSVLLHLTRQLYPEVKGVFCDTGLEFPEVKEHVKNTENIEIIRPSMSYKQVLDKYGFVYPSKEVSRIIYYARKGSQWAIYKLQGKNKDGEDDFYAQRFKNYAYLLDAPFKMHDQCCRVLKKDPFSKYVRNHNNVGMILGTRAEESVLRTQSYLKTGCINTKKNSATPIAFWMSSDILNYIVKYKVKIPTIYGEVKNGKYSGVQRTGCIFCPIGGIDEVLKEKHPKLYTYCMETLGLRKLYEWVAENKPKSQ
;
A
#
# COMPACT_ATOMS: atom_id res chain seq x y z
N ASN A 1 10.78 20.80 -13.10
CA ASN A 1 9.60 20.73 -12.23
C ASN A 1 9.60 19.43 -11.45
N ILE A 2 9.32 19.51 -10.14
CA ILE A 2 9.21 18.36 -9.24
C ILE A 2 7.90 18.45 -8.44
N VAL A 3 7.37 17.28 -8.05
CA VAL A 3 6.23 17.17 -7.12
C VAL A 3 6.49 16.08 -6.10
N ILE A 4 5.81 16.17 -4.95
CA ILE A 4 5.89 15.17 -3.90
C ILE A 4 4.70 14.21 -4.02
N SER A 5 4.95 12.91 -4.09
CA SER A 5 3.90 11.90 -3.90
C SER A 5 3.49 11.89 -2.44
N TYR A 6 2.43 12.61 -2.15
CA TYR A 6 1.94 12.83 -0.79
C TYR A 6 0.85 11.81 -0.45
N SER A 7 1.04 11.02 0.60
CA SER A 7 0.05 10.05 1.05
C SER A 7 -0.74 10.51 2.29
N GLY A 8 -0.37 11.66 2.86
CA GLY A 8 -0.91 12.15 4.13
C GLY A 8 -0.40 11.39 5.36
N GLY A 9 0.45 10.38 5.21
CA GLY A 9 1.06 9.66 6.33
C GLY A 9 2.31 10.34 6.88
N GLY A 10 2.83 9.85 8.02
CA GLY A 10 3.98 10.45 8.71
C GLY A 10 5.19 10.68 7.81
N ASP A 11 5.66 9.64 7.10
CA ASP A 11 6.84 9.75 6.21
C ASP A 11 6.66 10.80 5.11
N SER A 12 5.48 10.85 4.48
CA SER A 12 5.22 11.82 3.42
C SER A 12 5.01 13.23 3.96
N SER A 13 4.52 13.38 5.20
CA SER A 13 4.40 14.69 5.86
C SER A 13 5.77 15.24 6.25
N VAL A 14 6.66 14.39 6.75
CA VAL A 14 8.07 14.75 7.00
C VAL A 14 8.76 15.13 5.70
N LEU A 15 8.60 14.34 4.65
CA LEU A 15 9.20 14.63 3.34
C LEU A 15 8.72 15.97 2.77
N LEU A 16 7.41 16.24 2.84
CA LEU A 16 6.82 17.49 2.38
C LEU A 16 7.38 18.67 3.16
N HIS A 17 7.42 18.58 4.49
CA HIS A 17 7.98 19.62 5.36
C HIS A 17 9.46 19.86 5.05
N LEU A 18 10.28 18.80 4.97
CA LEU A 18 11.70 18.87 4.67
C LEU A 18 11.95 19.52 3.30
N THR A 19 11.21 19.11 2.29
CA THR A 19 11.39 19.64 0.93
C THR A 19 10.98 21.11 0.84
N ARG A 20 9.95 21.53 1.56
CA ARG A 20 9.49 22.94 1.58
C ARG A 20 10.44 23.91 2.26
N GLN A 21 11.34 23.42 3.09
CA GLN A 21 12.43 24.28 3.62
C GLN A 21 13.39 24.74 2.53
N LEU A 22 13.56 23.95 1.46
CA LEU A 22 14.42 24.26 0.32
C LEU A 22 13.62 24.81 -0.89
N TYR A 23 12.41 24.30 -1.08
CA TYR A 23 11.51 24.62 -2.19
C TYR A 23 10.11 24.92 -1.64
N PRO A 24 9.86 26.13 -1.11
CA PRO A 24 8.60 26.47 -0.42
C PRO A 24 7.34 26.19 -1.26
N GLU A 25 7.43 26.42 -2.58
CA GLU A 25 6.32 26.26 -3.52
C GLU A 25 6.14 24.83 -4.06
N VAL A 26 6.88 23.84 -3.54
CA VAL A 26 6.74 22.48 -4.03
C VAL A 26 5.34 21.94 -3.76
N LYS A 27 4.71 21.44 -4.82
CA LYS A 27 3.38 20.87 -4.77
C LYS A 27 3.41 19.42 -4.26
N GLY A 28 2.49 19.07 -3.34
CA GLY A 28 2.18 17.69 -3.02
C GLY A 28 1.06 17.18 -3.93
N VAL A 29 1.13 15.92 -4.34
CA VAL A 29 0.07 15.26 -5.10
C VAL A 29 -0.46 14.08 -4.29
N PHE A 30 -1.73 14.14 -3.95
CA PHE A 30 -2.42 13.11 -3.17
C PHE A 30 -3.40 12.34 -4.06
N CYS A 31 -3.36 11.02 -4.02
CA CYS A 31 -4.34 10.19 -4.71
C CYS A 31 -5.44 9.76 -3.75
N ASP A 32 -6.62 10.39 -3.86
CA ASP A 32 -7.82 10.01 -3.11
C ASP A 32 -8.42 8.73 -3.73
N THR A 33 -8.10 7.60 -3.12
CA THR A 33 -8.59 6.29 -3.56
C THR A 33 -9.99 5.95 -3.01
N GLY A 34 -10.49 6.76 -2.07
CA GLY A 34 -11.70 6.48 -1.30
C GLY A 34 -11.46 5.52 -0.12
N LEU A 35 -10.23 5.04 0.06
CA LEU A 35 -9.87 4.02 1.06
C LEU A 35 -8.92 4.54 2.15
N GLU A 36 -8.74 5.84 2.24
CA GLU A 36 -7.97 6.47 3.30
C GLU A 36 -8.85 6.67 4.54
N PHE A 37 -8.24 6.64 5.73
CA PHE A 37 -8.91 7.01 6.97
C PHE A 37 -9.43 8.45 6.89
N PRO A 38 -10.60 8.77 7.51
CA PRO A 38 -11.13 10.12 7.53
C PRO A 38 -10.14 11.17 8.02
N GLU A 39 -9.36 10.85 9.05
CA GLU A 39 -8.33 11.74 9.62
C GLU A 39 -7.19 12.02 8.64
N VAL A 40 -6.84 11.05 7.80
CA VAL A 40 -5.84 11.26 6.73
C VAL A 40 -6.39 12.22 5.68
N LYS A 41 -7.66 12.05 5.28
CA LYS A 41 -8.32 12.94 4.31
C LYS A 41 -8.47 14.37 4.86
N GLU A 42 -8.81 14.49 6.13
CA GLU A 42 -8.92 15.79 6.80
C GLU A 42 -7.55 16.48 6.86
N HIS A 43 -6.51 15.75 7.26
CA HIS A 43 -5.15 16.26 7.27
C HIS A 43 -4.71 16.74 5.88
N VAL A 44 -4.97 15.97 4.84
CA VAL A 44 -4.65 16.34 3.45
C VAL A 44 -5.37 17.62 3.02
N LYS A 45 -6.66 17.76 3.36
CA LYS A 45 -7.45 18.98 3.05
C LYS A 45 -6.91 20.23 3.73
N ASN A 46 -6.37 20.07 4.95
CA ASN A 46 -5.80 21.14 5.76
C ASN A 46 -4.31 21.39 5.46
N THR A 47 -3.72 20.66 4.53
CA THR A 47 -2.33 20.86 4.09
C THR A 47 -2.32 21.72 2.83
N GLU A 48 -1.62 22.84 2.88
CA GLU A 48 -1.52 23.78 1.75
C GLU A 48 -0.83 23.17 0.54
N ASN A 49 -1.15 23.68 -0.64
CA ASN A 49 -0.54 23.34 -1.92
C ASN A 49 -0.50 21.84 -2.20
N ILE A 50 -1.66 21.16 -1.95
CA ILE A 50 -1.87 19.74 -2.29
C ILE A 50 -2.85 19.66 -3.45
N GLU A 51 -2.44 19.03 -4.53
CA GLU A 51 -3.31 18.66 -5.64
C GLU A 51 -3.87 17.26 -5.42
N ILE A 52 -5.20 17.13 -5.53
CA ILE A 52 -5.90 15.86 -5.33
C ILE A 52 -6.20 15.23 -6.68
N ILE A 53 -5.67 14.04 -6.91
CA ILE A 53 -5.99 13.20 -8.07
C ILE A 53 -6.86 12.02 -7.64
N ARG A 54 -7.58 11.41 -8.60
CA ARG A 54 -8.45 10.27 -8.34
C ARG A 54 -8.19 9.15 -9.34
N PRO A 55 -8.36 7.88 -8.93
CA PRO A 55 -8.34 6.75 -9.85
C PRO A 55 -9.55 6.80 -10.80
N SER A 56 -9.40 6.17 -11.95
CA SER A 56 -10.48 6.04 -12.96
C SER A 56 -11.58 5.06 -12.56
N MET A 57 -11.34 4.24 -11.54
CA MET A 57 -12.28 3.25 -11.01
C MET A 57 -12.41 3.42 -9.50
N SER A 58 -13.64 3.31 -8.99
CA SER A 58 -13.88 3.14 -7.55
C SER A 58 -13.36 1.80 -7.06
N TYR A 59 -13.14 1.66 -5.75
CA TYR A 59 -12.72 0.38 -5.18
C TYR A 59 -13.74 -0.74 -5.43
N LYS A 60 -15.04 -0.43 -5.35
CA LYS A 60 -16.09 -1.40 -5.68
C LYS A 60 -15.94 -1.92 -7.11
N GLN A 61 -15.74 -1.05 -8.09
CA GLN A 61 -15.48 -1.44 -9.47
C GLN A 61 -14.19 -2.28 -9.62
N VAL A 62 -13.17 -1.98 -8.82
CA VAL A 62 -11.94 -2.79 -8.79
C VAL A 62 -12.21 -4.20 -8.24
N LEU A 63 -13.00 -4.32 -7.16
CA LEU A 63 -13.41 -5.63 -6.63
C LEU A 63 -14.26 -6.42 -7.62
N ASP A 64 -15.25 -5.79 -8.23
CA ASP A 64 -16.14 -6.44 -9.21
C ASP A 64 -15.34 -6.97 -10.41
N LYS A 65 -14.34 -6.21 -10.85
CA LYS A 65 -13.52 -6.57 -12.02
C LYS A 65 -12.41 -7.58 -11.68
N TYR A 66 -11.66 -7.35 -10.62
CA TYR A 66 -10.42 -8.07 -10.31
C TYR A 66 -10.54 -8.98 -9.08
N GLY A 67 -11.48 -8.70 -8.18
CA GLY A 67 -11.63 -9.43 -6.93
C GLY A 67 -10.70 -8.97 -5.81
N PHE A 68 -10.58 -9.82 -4.81
CA PHE A 68 -9.83 -9.55 -3.58
C PHE A 68 -8.32 -9.77 -3.75
N VAL A 69 -7.57 -9.11 -2.86
CA VAL A 69 -6.16 -9.41 -2.65
C VAL A 69 -6.00 -10.07 -1.27
N TYR A 70 -5.62 -11.38 -1.24
CA TYR A 70 -5.48 -12.14 0.00
C TYR A 70 -4.56 -13.37 -0.19
N PRO A 71 -3.78 -13.78 0.79
CA PRO A 71 -3.30 -13.04 1.97
C PRO A 71 -2.16 -12.10 1.59
N SER A 72 -1.69 -12.15 0.35
CA SER A 72 -0.67 -11.27 -0.21
C SER A 72 -0.91 -11.02 -1.70
N LYS A 73 -0.28 -9.97 -2.24
CA LYS A 73 -0.33 -9.70 -3.69
C LYS A 73 0.28 -10.83 -4.52
N GLU A 74 1.36 -11.42 -4.02
CA GLU A 74 2.04 -12.50 -4.70
C GLU A 74 1.14 -13.73 -4.80
N VAL A 75 0.54 -14.15 -3.69
CA VAL A 75 -0.39 -15.27 -3.66
C VAL A 75 -1.59 -15.00 -4.57
N SER A 76 -2.23 -13.83 -4.46
CA SER A 76 -3.38 -13.48 -5.30
C SER A 76 -3.06 -13.52 -6.79
N ARG A 77 -1.86 -13.08 -7.17
CA ARG A 77 -1.38 -13.16 -8.55
C ARG A 77 -1.16 -14.61 -8.99
N ILE A 78 -0.54 -15.44 -8.15
CA ILE A 78 -0.33 -16.86 -8.43
C ILE A 78 -1.67 -17.55 -8.63
N ILE A 79 -2.63 -17.37 -7.72
CA ILE A 79 -3.99 -17.97 -7.82
C ILE A 79 -4.69 -17.52 -9.10
N TYR A 80 -4.65 -16.24 -9.43
CA TYR A 80 -5.25 -15.72 -10.66
C TYR A 80 -4.70 -16.41 -11.92
N TYR A 81 -3.37 -16.52 -12.03
CA TYR A 81 -2.76 -17.14 -13.21
C TYR A 81 -2.91 -18.65 -13.22
N ALA A 82 -2.89 -19.32 -12.07
CA ALA A 82 -3.14 -20.76 -11.96
C ALA A 82 -4.56 -21.12 -12.41
N ARG A 83 -5.57 -20.34 -12.00
CA ARG A 83 -6.96 -20.47 -12.49
C ARG A 83 -7.11 -20.28 -14.00
N LYS A 84 -6.16 -19.59 -14.63
CA LYS A 84 -6.08 -19.44 -16.10
C LYS A 84 -5.23 -20.51 -16.78
N GLY A 85 -4.80 -21.54 -16.07
CA GLY A 85 -3.98 -22.63 -16.61
C GLY A 85 -2.51 -22.27 -16.83
N SER A 86 -2.00 -21.18 -16.22
CA SER A 86 -0.61 -20.80 -16.38
C SER A 86 0.34 -21.73 -15.63
N GLN A 87 1.20 -22.45 -16.37
CA GLN A 87 2.05 -23.51 -15.85
C GLN A 87 2.97 -23.05 -14.71
N TRP A 88 3.60 -21.88 -14.84
CA TRP A 88 4.50 -21.36 -13.78
C TRP A 88 3.75 -21.13 -12.46
N ALA A 89 2.48 -20.72 -12.52
CA ALA A 89 1.68 -20.45 -11.32
C ALA A 89 1.22 -21.76 -10.68
N ILE A 90 0.87 -22.76 -11.50
CA ILE A 90 0.55 -24.11 -11.05
C ILE A 90 1.77 -24.72 -10.37
N TYR A 91 2.95 -24.63 -10.98
CA TYR A 91 4.20 -25.11 -10.39
C TYR A 91 4.51 -24.43 -9.05
N LYS A 92 4.32 -23.11 -8.94
CA LYS A 92 4.47 -22.40 -7.66
C LYS A 92 3.58 -22.97 -6.55
N LEU A 93 2.32 -23.29 -6.84
CA LEU A 93 1.40 -23.90 -5.87
C LEU A 93 1.73 -25.36 -5.56
N GLN A 94 2.52 -26.01 -6.41
CA GLN A 94 3.07 -27.36 -6.18
C GLN A 94 4.42 -27.33 -5.45
N GLY A 95 4.97 -26.15 -5.15
CA GLY A 95 6.30 -25.99 -4.52
C GLY A 95 7.45 -26.16 -5.50
N LYS A 96 7.21 -25.89 -6.78
CA LYS A 96 8.17 -26.07 -7.87
C LYS A 96 8.62 -24.75 -8.48
N ASN A 97 9.80 -24.73 -9.09
CA ASN A 97 10.29 -23.63 -9.91
C ASN A 97 9.61 -23.59 -11.28
N LYS A 98 10.01 -22.67 -12.15
CA LYS A 98 9.47 -22.54 -13.52
C LYS A 98 9.73 -23.75 -14.43
N ASP A 99 10.74 -24.54 -14.11
CA ASP A 99 11.18 -25.71 -14.89
C ASP A 99 10.55 -27.02 -14.37
N GLY A 100 9.73 -26.94 -13.30
CA GLY A 100 9.00 -28.06 -12.72
C GLY A 100 9.78 -28.85 -11.67
N GLU A 101 10.93 -28.34 -11.24
CA GLU A 101 11.76 -28.93 -10.18
C GLU A 101 11.35 -28.40 -8.81
N ASP A 102 11.65 -29.14 -7.74
CA ASP A 102 11.35 -28.71 -6.38
C ASP A 102 12.13 -27.43 -6.03
N ASP A 103 11.44 -26.45 -5.43
CA ASP A 103 11.98 -25.14 -5.10
C ASP A 103 11.64 -24.79 -3.64
N PHE A 104 12.67 -24.63 -2.84
CA PHE A 104 12.55 -24.27 -1.43
C PHE A 104 11.67 -23.01 -1.21
N TYR A 105 11.86 -21.98 -2.02
CA TYR A 105 11.07 -20.74 -1.91
C TYR A 105 9.62 -20.92 -2.37
N ALA A 106 9.34 -21.85 -3.25
CA ALA A 106 7.99 -22.15 -3.72
C ALA A 106 7.20 -23.01 -2.73
N GLN A 107 7.84 -23.77 -1.86
CA GLN A 107 7.17 -24.64 -0.87
C GLN A 107 6.13 -23.88 -0.04
N ARG A 108 6.42 -22.63 0.33
CA ARG A 108 5.49 -21.77 1.09
C ARG A 108 4.14 -21.54 0.40
N PHE A 109 4.07 -21.68 -0.93
CA PHE A 109 2.84 -21.46 -1.68
C PHE A 109 1.90 -22.66 -1.71
N LYS A 110 2.38 -23.86 -1.38
CA LYS A 110 1.54 -25.09 -1.27
C LYS A 110 0.35 -24.87 -0.32
N ASN A 111 0.59 -24.19 0.79
CA ASN A 111 -0.42 -23.90 1.80
C ASN A 111 -1.55 -22.99 1.31
N TYR A 112 -1.42 -22.40 0.12
CA TYR A 112 -2.43 -21.53 -0.48
C TYR A 112 -3.16 -22.17 -1.67
N ALA A 113 -2.88 -23.44 -2.01
CA ALA A 113 -3.51 -24.12 -3.13
C ALA A 113 -5.04 -24.21 -2.96
N TYR A 114 -5.54 -24.30 -1.72
CA TYR A 114 -6.98 -24.29 -1.42
C TYR A 114 -7.71 -23.04 -1.96
N LEU A 115 -7.02 -21.91 -2.13
CA LEU A 115 -7.59 -20.69 -2.70
C LEU A 115 -7.97 -20.83 -4.18
N LEU A 116 -7.55 -21.89 -4.87
CA LEU A 116 -8.00 -22.19 -6.23
C LEU A 116 -9.51 -22.41 -6.30
N ASP A 117 -10.11 -22.99 -5.26
CA ASP A 117 -11.53 -23.32 -5.18
C ASP A 117 -12.39 -22.19 -4.62
N ALA A 118 -11.77 -21.06 -4.25
CA ALA A 118 -12.50 -19.93 -3.67
C ALA A 118 -13.52 -19.36 -4.66
N PRO A 119 -14.78 -19.12 -4.22
CA PRO A 119 -15.89 -18.72 -5.08
C PRO A 119 -15.81 -17.24 -5.52
N PHE A 120 -14.78 -16.54 -5.14
CA PHE A 120 -14.55 -15.14 -5.47
C PHE A 120 -13.31 -14.95 -6.35
N LYS A 121 -13.31 -13.86 -7.11
CA LYS A 121 -12.14 -13.46 -7.90
C LYS A 121 -10.99 -13.03 -6.99
N MET A 122 -9.77 -13.26 -7.43
CA MET A 122 -8.56 -12.84 -6.74
C MET A 122 -7.56 -12.28 -7.74
N HIS A 123 -6.96 -11.11 -7.42
CA HIS A 123 -5.89 -10.51 -8.21
C HIS A 123 -5.14 -9.44 -7.41
N ASP A 124 -3.94 -9.07 -7.85
CA ASP A 124 -3.07 -8.05 -7.20
C ASP A 124 -3.22 -6.63 -7.78
N GLN A 125 -4.23 -6.36 -8.63
CA GLN A 125 -4.34 -5.12 -9.41
C GLN A 125 -4.81 -3.89 -8.62
N CYS A 126 -5.40 -4.05 -7.43
CA CYS A 126 -5.99 -2.93 -6.68
C CYS A 126 -5.02 -1.73 -6.53
N CYS A 127 -3.79 -1.97 -6.06
CA CYS A 127 -2.81 -0.89 -5.90
C CYS A 127 -2.33 -0.29 -7.21
N ARG A 128 -2.33 -1.06 -8.31
CA ARG A 128 -1.99 -0.53 -9.63
C ARG A 128 -3.06 0.45 -10.08
N VAL A 129 -4.31 0.00 -10.12
CA VAL A 129 -5.44 0.79 -10.61
C VAL A 129 -5.71 2.01 -9.74
N LEU A 130 -5.67 1.84 -8.39
CA LEU A 130 -6.07 2.89 -7.47
C LEU A 130 -4.95 3.89 -7.15
N LYS A 131 -3.67 3.49 -7.26
CA LYS A 131 -2.55 4.36 -6.87
C LYS A 131 -1.57 4.59 -8.00
N LYS A 132 -1.01 3.52 -8.62
CA LYS A 132 0.07 3.69 -9.59
C LYS A 132 -0.38 4.33 -10.91
N ASP A 133 -1.50 3.88 -11.47
CA ASP A 133 -2.01 4.38 -12.75
C ASP A 133 -2.40 5.87 -12.69
N PRO A 134 -3.09 6.38 -11.62
CA PRO A 134 -3.35 7.81 -11.44
C PRO A 134 -2.08 8.65 -11.43
N PHE A 135 -1.05 8.24 -10.66
CA PHE A 135 0.23 8.95 -10.64
C PHE A 135 0.95 8.89 -11.98
N SER A 136 0.95 7.75 -12.65
CA SER A 136 1.55 7.62 -13.98
C SER A 136 0.87 8.51 -15.01
N LYS A 137 -0.47 8.64 -14.93
CA LYS A 137 -1.24 9.56 -15.77
C LYS A 137 -0.89 11.02 -15.42
N TYR A 138 -0.81 11.34 -14.14
CA TYR A 138 -0.43 12.68 -13.68
C TYR A 138 0.93 13.10 -14.24
N VAL A 139 1.95 12.25 -14.06
CA VAL A 139 3.32 12.53 -14.56
C VAL A 139 3.34 12.78 -16.07
N ARG A 140 2.66 11.95 -16.86
CA ARG A 140 2.57 12.13 -18.33
C ARG A 140 1.90 13.44 -18.70
N ASN A 141 0.83 13.80 -18.02
CA ASN A 141 0.08 15.03 -18.31
C ASN A 141 0.81 16.31 -17.89
N HIS A 142 1.85 16.19 -17.07
CA HIS A 142 2.66 17.31 -16.57
C HIS A 142 4.11 17.26 -17.09
N ASN A 143 4.28 16.94 -18.37
CA ASN A 143 5.59 16.95 -19.05
C ASN A 143 6.65 16.09 -18.34
N ASN A 144 6.26 14.89 -17.89
CA ASN A 144 7.13 13.97 -17.14
C ASN A 144 7.77 14.61 -15.91
N VAL A 145 6.99 15.36 -15.14
CA VAL A 145 7.42 15.97 -13.88
C VAL A 145 8.16 14.96 -12.99
N GLY A 146 9.25 15.38 -12.35
CA GLY A 146 10.00 14.54 -11.42
C GLY A 146 9.23 14.29 -10.14
N MET A 147 9.23 13.04 -9.64
CA MET A 147 8.50 12.65 -8.44
C MET A 147 9.45 12.42 -7.26
N ILE A 148 9.17 13.09 -6.13
CA ILE A 148 9.84 12.82 -4.86
C ILE A 148 8.93 11.92 -4.01
N LEU A 149 9.50 10.81 -3.51
CA LEU A 149 8.79 9.74 -2.83
C LEU A 149 9.30 9.59 -1.39
N GLY A 150 8.38 9.48 -0.43
CA GLY A 150 8.69 9.22 0.98
C GLY A 150 8.89 7.74 1.31
N THR A 151 9.49 6.96 0.41
CA THR A 151 9.75 5.53 0.65
C THR A 151 11.09 5.34 1.34
N ARG A 152 11.13 4.44 2.33
CA ARG A 152 12.34 4.11 3.09
C ARG A 152 12.77 2.66 2.87
N ALA A 153 14.07 2.42 2.87
CA ALA A 153 14.64 1.07 2.68
C ALA A 153 14.18 0.11 3.79
N GLU A 154 14.11 0.57 5.02
CA GLU A 154 13.69 -0.19 6.20
C GLU A 154 12.29 -0.84 6.08
N GLU A 155 11.40 -0.28 5.27
CA GLU A 155 10.02 -0.75 5.21
C GLU A 155 9.84 -2.13 4.58
N SER A 156 10.77 -2.59 3.76
CA SER A 156 10.73 -3.94 3.18
C SER A 156 12.02 -4.31 2.45
N VAL A 157 12.30 -5.61 2.38
CA VAL A 157 13.44 -6.17 1.63
C VAL A 157 13.48 -5.66 0.17
N LEU A 158 12.33 -5.59 -0.51
CA LEU A 158 12.27 -5.09 -1.89
C LEU A 158 12.66 -3.62 -2.00
N ARG A 159 12.35 -2.79 -0.98
CA ARG A 159 12.76 -1.38 -0.96
C ARG A 159 14.24 -1.24 -0.65
N THR A 160 14.76 -2.04 0.28
CA THR A 160 16.20 -2.13 0.53
C THR A 160 16.97 -2.50 -0.73
N GLN A 161 16.55 -3.56 -1.43
CA GLN A 161 17.16 -3.96 -2.70
C GLN A 161 17.07 -2.87 -3.79
N SER A 162 15.93 -2.17 -3.87
CA SER A 162 15.78 -1.05 -4.79
C SER A 162 16.75 0.09 -4.46
N TYR A 163 16.85 0.45 -3.18
CA TYR A 163 17.77 1.47 -2.71
C TYR A 163 19.24 1.11 -2.98
N LEU A 164 19.64 -0.11 -2.67
CA LEU A 164 21.00 -0.60 -2.94
C LEU A 164 21.35 -0.59 -4.44
N LYS A 165 20.35 -0.81 -5.30
CA LYS A 165 20.53 -0.84 -6.75
C LYS A 165 20.59 0.55 -7.40
N THR A 166 19.81 1.51 -6.92
CA THR A 166 19.62 2.81 -7.61
C THR A 166 19.99 4.02 -6.75
N GLY A 167 20.27 3.82 -5.46
CA GLY A 167 20.44 4.93 -4.51
C GLY A 167 19.16 5.73 -4.32
N CYS A 168 19.33 7.00 -3.96
CA CYS A 168 18.21 7.93 -3.74
C CYS A 168 17.60 8.49 -5.03
N ILE A 169 18.26 8.34 -6.17
CA ILE A 169 17.82 8.92 -7.45
C ILE A 169 17.67 7.83 -8.50
N ASN A 170 16.51 7.79 -9.13
CA ASN A 170 16.23 6.91 -10.25
C ASN A 170 15.93 7.74 -11.50
N THR A 171 16.97 7.97 -12.32
CA THR A 171 16.87 8.78 -13.53
C THR A 171 15.93 8.17 -14.58
N LYS A 172 15.91 6.83 -14.69
CA LYS A 172 15.01 6.12 -15.62
C LYS A 172 13.53 6.34 -15.30
N LYS A 173 13.20 6.52 -14.01
CA LYS A 173 11.81 6.77 -13.56
C LYS A 173 11.54 8.23 -13.26
N ASN A 174 12.50 9.11 -13.46
CA ASN A 174 12.44 10.51 -13.05
C ASN A 174 11.91 10.69 -11.62
N SER A 175 12.54 10.01 -10.66
CA SER A 175 12.09 9.99 -9.28
C SER A 175 13.25 9.99 -8.29
N ALA A 176 13.00 10.58 -7.11
CA ALA A 176 13.96 10.60 -6.01
C ALA A 176 13.30 10.14 -4.69
N THR A 177 14.11 9.53 -3.83
CA THR A 177 13.73 9.05 -2.50
C THR A 177 14.70 9.59 -1.46
N PRO A 178 14.66 10.91 -1.14
CA PRO A 178 15.71 11.56 -0.33
C PRO A 178 15.80 11.01 1.10
N ILE A 179 14.71 10.47 1.64
CA ILE A 179 14.67 9.85 2.98
C ILE A 179 14.79 8.32 2.93
N ALA A 180 15.28 7.74 1.82
CA ALA A 180 15.34 6.29 1.66
C ALA A 180 16.17 5.56 2.72
N PHE A 181 17.21 6.21 3.24
CA PHE A 181 18.10 5.67 4.28
C PHE A 181 17.66 6.00 5.71
N TRP A 182 16.58 6.78 5.90
CA TRP A 182 16.08 7.12 7.22
C TRP A 182 15.41 5.92 7.88
N MET A 183 15.62 5.83 9.21
CA MET A 183 14.95 4.86 10.06
C MET A 183 13.62 5.41 10.59
N SER A 184 12.77 4.53 11.12
CA SER A 184 11.52 4.96 11.76
C SER A 184 11.76 5.95 12.91
N SER A 185 12.84 5.76 13.67
CA SER A 185 13.27 6.69 14.71
C SER A 185 13.57 8.09 14.18
N ASP A 186 14.18 8.21 13.00
CA ASP A 186 14.52 9.51 12.42
C ASP A 186 13.25 10.28 12.04
N ILE A 187 12.28 9.59 11.46
CA ILE A 187 10.96 10.17 11.13
C ILE A 187 10.27 10.69 12.40
N LEU A 188 10.21 9.87 13.45
CA LEU A 188 9.55 10.24 14.70
C LEU A 188 10.26 11.40 15.40
N ASN A 189 11.59 11.36 15.47
CA ASN A 189 12.41 12.44 16.03
C ASN A 189 12.24 13.74 15.24
N TYR A 190 12.17 13.66 13.92
CA TYR A 190 11.94 14.81 13.06
C TYR A 190 10.55 15.43 13.34
N ILE A 191 9.50 14.60 13.43
CA ILE A 191 8.14 15.05 13.74
C ILE A 191 8.11 15.81 15.07
N VAL A 192 8.73 15.26 16.11
CA VAL A 192 8.78 15.90 17.43
C VAL A 192 9.59 17.20 17.38
N LYS A 193 10.80 17.15 16.82
CA LYS A 193 11.73 18.31 16.77
C LYS A 193 11.13 19.50 16.03
N TYR A 194 10.51 19.26 14.87
CA TYR A 194 9.99 20.32 14.01
C TYR A 194 8.47 20.51 14.12
N LYS A 195 7.81 19.80 15.05
CA LYS A 195 6.36 19.85 15.30
C LYS A 195 5.56 19.65 14.01
N VAL A 196 6.00 18.68 13.18
CA VAL A 196 5.34 18.39 11.91
C VAL A 196 3.93 17.89 12.17
N LYS A 197 2.95 18.52 11.54
CA LYS A 197 1.55 18.07 11.63
C LYS A 197 1.39 16.72 10.92
N ILE A 198 0.71 15.79 11.58
CA ILE A 198 0.36 14.47 11.07
C ILE A 198 -1.12 14.17 11.33
N PRO A 199 -1.76 13.22 10.63
CA PRO A 199 -3.14 12.84 10.91
C PRO A 199 -3.34 12.41 12.36
N THR A 200 -4.48 12.81 12.93
CA THR A 200 -4.81 12.56 14.34
C THR A 200 -4.93 11.06 14.67
N ILE A 201 -5.16 10.21 13.69
CA ILE A 201 -5.21 8.75 13.88
C ILE A 201 -3.88 8.16 14.38
N TYR A 202 -2.74 8.82 14.13
CA TYR A 202 -1.44 8.43 14.68
C TYR A 202 -1.31 8.79 16.17
N GLY A 203 -2.12 9.77 16.65
CA GLY A 203 -1.95 10.32 17.97
C GLY A 203 -0.65 11.13 18.11
N GLU A 204 -0.08 11.13 19.29
CA GLU A 204 1.19 11.79 19.59
C GLU A 204 2.37 10.81 19.50
N VAL A 205 3.56 11.35 19.30
CA VAL A 205 4.80 10.55 19.38
C VAL A 205 5.23 10.48 20.86
N LYS A 206 5.19 9.27 21.41
CA LYS A 206 5.58 8.97 22.81
C LYS A 206 6.50 7.73 22.82
N ASN A 207 7.60 7.81 23.56
CA ASN A 207 8.55 6.69 23.72
C ASN A 207 9.01 6.07 22.38
N GLY A 208 9.26 6.90 21.36
CA GLY A 208 9.73 6.45 20.06
C GLY A 208 8.68 5.70 19.22
N LYS A 209 7.40 5.90 19.50
CA LYS A 209 6.27 5.31 18.75
C LYS A 209 5.11 6.29 18.68
N TYR A 210 4.21 6.09 17.74
CA TYR A 210 2.92 6.75 17.75
C TYR A 210 2.04 6.18 18.87
N SER A 211 1.27 7.02 19.58
CA SER A 211 0.32 6.57 20.60
C SER A 211 -0.96 5.95 20.00
N GLY A 212 -1.24 6.24 18.74
CA GLY A 212 -2.33 5.65 17.95
C GLY A 212 -1.82 4.55 17.00
N VAL A 213 -2.33 4.54 15.77
CA VAL A 213 -1.88 3.56 14.79
C VAL A 213 -0.41 3.79 14.39
N GLN A 214 0.33 2.71 14.27
CA GLN A 214 1.73 2.81 13.83
C GLN A 214 1.84 3.02 12.32
N ARG A 215 0.81 2.62 11.58
CA ARG A 215 0.81 2.63 10.12
C ARG A 215 -0.62 2.73 9.60
N THR A 216 -0.87 3.63 8.68
CA THR A 216 -2.10 3.67 7.90
C THR A 216 -1.92 2.90 6.59
N GLY A 217 -2.97 2.29 6.13
CA GLY A 217 -3.06 1.64 4.84
C GLY A 217 -4.37 2.01 4.16
N CYS A 218 -4.80 1.19 3.19
CA CYS A 218 -6.18 1.25 2.74
C CYS A 218 -7.06 0.59 3.79
N ILE A 219 -8.12 1.26 4.23
CA ILE A 219 -9.07 0.77 5.26
C ILE A 219 -9.73 -0.58 4.90
N PHE A 220 -9.68 -0.96 3.65
CA PHE A 220 -10.25 -2.20 3.11
C PHE A 220 -9.14 -3.16 2.64
N CYS A 221 -7.98 -3.14 3.21
CA CYS A 221 -6.89 -4.02 2.76
C CYS A 221 -6.74 -5.24 3.67
N PRO A 222 -7.10 -6.46 3.23
CA PRO A 222 -6.95 -7.67 4.05
C PRO A 222 -5.49 -7.98 4.43
N ILE A 223 -4.53 -7.31 3.77
CA ILE A 223 -3.10 -7.44 4.05
C ILE A 223 -2.66 -6.43 5.13
N GLY A 224 -3.48 -5.40 5.38
CA GLY A 224 -3.09 -4.23 6.19
C GLY A 224 -3.14 -4.45 7.70
N GLY A 225 -3.94 -5.41 8.17
CA GLY A 225 -4.09 -5.71 9.61
C GLY A 225 -4.69 -4.56 10.43
N ILE A 226 -5.59 -3.76 9.83
CA ILE A 226 -6.18 -2.56 10.46
C ILE A 226 -7.64 -2.76 10.91
N ASP A 227 -8.16 -3.97 10.78
CA ASP A 227 -9.59 -4.27 11.02
C ASP A 227 -10.03 -3.92 12.44
N GLU A 228 -9.20 -4.21 13.45
CA GLU A 228 -9.50 -3.89 14.86
C GLU A 228 -9.57 -2.38 15.09
N VAL A 229 -8.62 -1.62 14.55
CA VAL A 229 -8.61 -0.16 14.64
C VAL A 229 -9.83 0.44 13.94
N LEU A 230 -10.19 -0.10 12.79
CA LEU A 230 -11.34 0.36 12.03
C LEU A 230 -12.65 0.07 12.80
N LYS A 231 -12.74 -1.11 13.40
CA LYS A 231 -13.89 -1.53 14.22
C LYS A 231 -14.08 -0.61 15.43
N GLU A 232 -12.99 -0.30 16.12
CA GLU A 232 -13.00 0.56 17.32
C GLU A 232 -13.31 2.02 16.97
N LYS A 233 -12.57 2.61 16.04
CA LYS A 233 -12.62 4.05 15.76
C LYS A 233 -13.68 4.44 14.74
N HIS A 234 -14.00 3.56 13.81
CA HIS A 234 -14.91 3.82 12.68
C HIS A 234 -15.88 2.65 12.44
N PRO A 235 -16.77 2.30 13.41
CA PRO A 235 -17.60 1.10 13.33
C PRO A 235 -18.52 1.07 12.09
N LYS A 236 -19.06 2.22 11.67
CA LYS A 236 -19.86 2.30 10.43
C LYS A 236 -19.04 1.96 9.18
N LEU A 237 -17.79 2.42 9.14
CA LEU A 237 -16.87 2.15 8.02
C LEU A 237 -16.42 0.70 8.03
N TYR A 238 -16.16 0.14 9.22
CA TYR A 238 -15.90 -1.29 9.40
C TYR A 238 -17.07 -2.14 8.87
N THR A 239 -18.31 -1.84 9.27
CA THR A 239 -19.50 -2.54 8.78
C THR A 239 -19.61 -2.44 7.25
N TYR A 240 -19.38 -1.26 6.68
CA TYR A 240 -19.38 -1.10 5.23
C TYR A 240 -18.33 -1.98 4.54
N CYS A 241 -17.12 -2.05 5.07
CA CYS A 241 -16.06 -2.92 4.54
C CYS A 241 -16.43 -4.40 4.63
N MET A 242 -16.94 -4.82 5.78
CA MET A 242 -17.27 -6.23 6.03
C MET A 242 -18.47 -6.69 5.22
N GLU A 243 -19.55 -5.92 5.20
CA GLU A 243 -20.83 -6.33 4.60
C GLU A 243 -20.94 -5.90 3.14
N THR A 244 -20.83 -4.58 2.88
CA THR A 244 -21.10 -4.05 1.54
C THR A 244 -20.00 -4.37 0.54
N LEU A 245 -18.74 -4.33 0.97
CA LEU A 245 -17.59 -4.65 0.13
C LEU A 245 -17.20 -6.14 0.20
N GLY A 246 -17.81 -6.92 1.11
CA GLY A 246 -17.75 -8.38 1.15
C GLY A 246 -16.52 -8.99 1.82
N LEU A 247 -15.79 -8.25 2.67
CA LEU A 247 -14.65 -8.82 3.41
C LEU A 247 -15.07 -9.96 4.34
N ARG A 248 -16.26 -9.89 4.93
CA ARG A 248 -16.79 -10.96 5.78
C ARG A 248 -16.83 -12.28 5.04
N LYS A 249 -17.40 -12.30 3.84
CA LYS A 249 -17.48 -13.51 3.00
C LYS A 249 -16.11 -14.09 2.68
N LEU A 250 -15.12 -13.22 2.45
CA LEU A 250 -13.74 -13.65 2.24
C LEU A 250 -13.19 -14.34 3.50
N TYR A 251 -13.34 -13.71 4.67
CA TYR A 251 -12.76 -14.23 5.92
C TYR A 251 -13.44 -15.50 6.39
N GLU A 252 -14.77 -15.57 6.32
CA GLU A 252 -15.55 -16.78 6.67
C GLU A 252 -15.15 -17.96 5.77
N TRP A 253 -15.15 -17.75 4.46
CA TRP A 253 -14.74 -18.80 3.54
C TRP A 253 -13.30 -19.28 3.80
N VAL A 254 -12.38 -18.35 4.03
CA VAL A 254 -10.99 -18.70 4.36
C VAL A 254 -10.90 -19.48 5.67
N ALA A 255 -11.65 -19.07 6.70
CA ALA A 255 -11.65 -19.77 7.99
C ALA A 255 -12.13 -21.21 7.87
N GLU A 256 -13.14 -21.47 7.03
CA GLU A 256 -13.70 -22.79 6.78
C GLU A 256 -12.81 -23.70 5.92
N ASN A 257 -12.08 -23.12 4.96
CA ASN A 257 -11.39 -23.89 3.92
C ASN A 257 -9.86 -23.93 4.07
N LYS A 258 -9.30 -23.09 4.96
CA LYS A 258 -7.84 -23.08 5.20
C LYS A 258 -7.42 -24.41 5.86
N PRO A 259 -6.44 -25.14 5.30
CA PRO A 259 -5.90 -26.34 5.92
C PRO A 259 -5.43 -26.06 7.35
N LYS A 260 -5.85 -26.91 8.29
CA LYS A 260 -5.28 -26.86 9.65
C LYS A 260 -3.78 -27.11 9.54
N SER A 261 -2.97 -26.22 10.13
CA SER A 261 -1.53 -26.45 10.22
C SER A 261 -1.28 -27.78 10.94
N GLN A 262 -0.63 -28.69 10.25
CA GLN A 262 -0.07 -29.89 10.89
C GLN A 262 1.10 -29.48 11.76
#